data_71304012b7b503ebcc88a7a7aec2f92e
#
_entry.id   71304012b7b503ebcc88a7a7aec2f92e
#
_cell.length_a   1.000
_cell.length_b   1.000
_cell.length_c   1.000
_cell.angle_alpha   90.00
_cell.angle_beta   90.00
_cell.angle_gamma   90.00
#
_symmetry.space_group_name_H-M   'P 1'
#
loop_
_entity.id
_entity.type
_entity.pdbx_description
1 polymer ?
#
loop_
_entity_poly.entity_id
_entity_poly.type
_entity_poly.pdbx_seq_one_letter_code
_entity_poly.pdbx_strand_id
1 'polypeptide(L)'
;MQLVALETGQSAVEMTYEPSRMNNLYQRAHGGALYALIDEAFETAGQTHGTIAVAMNVNVTYMASPDPGVRLRAEATEIKRTKRTAAYDIKVFDENRQLMATCQALAFRTGKPIPFI
;
A
#
# COMPACT_ATOMS: atom_id res chain seq x y z
N MET A 1 -5.27 2.38 10.38
CA MET A 1 -5.50 2.21 8.92
C MET A 1 -6.89 1.66 8.68
N GLN A 2 -7.48 2.08 7.59
CA GLN A 2 -8.84 1.68 7.25
C GLN A 2 -8.90 1.27 5.78
N LEU A 3 -9.35 0.04 5.53
CA LEU A 3 -9.62 -0.43 4.16
C LEU A 3 -10.90 0.23 3.66
N VAL A 4 -10.83 1.03 2.60
CA VAL A 4 -11.96 1.82 2.11
C VAL A 4 -12.48 1.34 0.77
N ALA A 5 -11.72 0.57 0.01
CA ALA A 5 -12.16 -0.04 -1.23
C ALA A 5 -11.42 -1.34 -1.47
N LEU A 6 -12.13 -2.34 -2.00
CA LEU A 6 -11.56 -3.64 -2.32
C LEU A 6 -12.31 -4.24 -3.51
N GLU A 7 -11.57 -4.51 -4.59
CA GLU A 7 -12.06 -5.22 -5.77
C GLU A 7 -10.97 -6.18 -6.23
N THR A 8 -11.29 -7.10 -7.12
CA THR A 8 -10.29 -8.04 -7.63
C THR A 8 -9.10 -7.28 -8.24
N GLY A 9 -7.91 -7.49 -7.69
CA GLY A 9 -6.68 -6.84 -8.13
C GLY A 9 -6.54 -5.37 -7.71
N GLN A 10 -7.44 -4.85 -6.86
CA GLN A 10 -7.41 -3.44 -6.46
C GLN A 10 -7.77 -3.28 -4.99
N SER A 11 -7.14 -2.31 -4.34
CA SER A 11 -7.53 -1.91 -2.99
C SER A 11 -7.23 -0.43 -2.77
N ALA A 12 -7.88 0.15 -1.77
CA ALA A 12 -7.52 1.46 -1.25
C ALA A 12 -7.57 1.42 0.27
N VAL A 13 -6.53 1.93 0.90
CA VAL A 13 -6.40 1.97 2.36
C VAL A 13 -6.08 3.40 2.76
N GLU A 14 -6.71 3.87 3.83
CA GLU A 14 -6.51 5.23 4.34
C GLU A 14 -5.99 5.22 5.77
N MET A 15 -5.24 6.26 6.11
CA MET A 15 -4.86 6.56 7.48
C MET A 15 -4.68 8.06 7.65
N THR A 16 -4.80 8.54 8.88
CA THR A 16 -4.45 9.92 9.21
C THR A 16 -2.97 9.97 9.59
N TYR A 17 -2.24 10.95 9.05
CA TYR A 17 -0.88 11.21 9.50
C TYR A 17 -0.91 11.79 10.92
N GLU A 18 -0.39 11.04 11.88
CA GLU A 18 -0.36 11.42 13.29
C GLU A 18 1.09 11.74 13.70
N PRO A 19 1.47 13.04 13.80
CA PRO A 19 2.85 13.42 14.10
C PRO A 19 3.39 12.81 15.40
N SER A 20 2.55 12.62 16.41
CA SER A 20 2.97 12.06 17.69
C SER A 20 3.55 10.65 17.59
N ARG A 21 3.23 9.90 16.51
CA ARG A 21 3.65 8.52 16.33
C ARG A 21 4.44 8.28 15.04
N MET A 22 4.39 9.21 14.10
CA MET A 22 4.88 9.00 12.74
C MET A 22 6.00 9.93 12.32
N ASN A 23 6.43 10.85 13.20
CA ASN A 23 7.48 11.82 12.86
C ASN A 23 8.88 11.23 12.98
N ASN A 24 9.77 11.68 12.11
CA ASN A 24 11.20 11.43 12.18
C ASN A 24 11.88 12.54 13.00
N LEU A 25 13.23 12.53 13.04
CA LEU A 25 14.06 13.51 13.72
C LEU A 25 13.77 14.95 13.30
N TYR A 26 13.32 15.15 12.07
CA TYR A 26 13.06 16.48 11.50
C TYR A 26 11.61 16.91 11.64
N GLN A 27 10.82 16.19 12.46
CA GLN A 27 9.38 16.43 12.66
C GLN A 27 8.58 16.32 11.35
N ARG A 28 9.01 15.43 10.47
CA ARG A 28 8.29 15.05 9.26
C ARG A 28 7.95 13.57 9.34
N ALA A 29 7.02 13.11 8.52
CA ALA A 29 6.62 11.71 8.52
C ALA A 29 7.80 10.78 8.21
N HIS A 30 7.94 9.72 8.99
CA HIS A 30 8.85 8.63 8.64
C HIS A 30 8.43 7.99 7.33
N GLY A 31 9.41 7.68 6.48
CA GLY A 31 9.15 6.85 5.30
C GLY A 31 8.51 5.52 5.66
N GLY A 32 8.87 4.94 6.82
CA GLY A 32 8.26 3.71 7.31
C GLY A 32 6.75 3.81 7.55
N ALA A 33 6.25 5.00 7.92
CA ALA A 33 4.81 5.20 8.08
C ALA A 33 4.08 5.13 6.74
N LEU A 34 4.62 5.77 5.70
CA LEU A 34 4.09 5.67 4.34
C LEU A 34 4.23 4.26 3.78
N TYR A 35 5.36 3.60 4.07
CA TYR A 35 5.60 2.22 3.68
C TYR A 35 4.56 1.27 4.28
N ALA A 36 4.21 1.45 5.54
CA ALA A 36 3.21 0.62 6.20
C ALA A 36 1.84 0.74 5.52
N LEU A 37 1.46 1.94 5.11
CA LEU A 37 0.22 2.17 4.38
C LEU A 37 0.26 1.51 3.00
N ILE A 38 1.38 1.64 2.29
CA ILE A 38 1.62 0.99 1.00
C ILE A 38 1.52 -0.52 1.14
N ASP A 39 2.17 -1.07 2.16
CA ASP A 39 2.20 -2.52 2.39
C ASP A 39 0.80 -3.08 2.66
N GLU A 40 -0.02 -2.37 3.41
CA GLU A 40 -1.39 -2.78 3.67
C GLU A 40 -2.23 -2.78 2.38
N ALA A 41 -2.08 -1.76 1.54
CA ALA A 41 -2.77 -1.71 0.25
C ALA A 41 -2.29 -2.85 -0.68
N PHE A 42 -0.99 -3.11 -0.70
CA PHE A 42 -0.41 -4.19 -1.49
C PHE A 42 -0.93 -5.55 -1.01
N GLU A 43 -0.89 -5.79 0.29
CA GLU A 43 -1.35 -7.05 0.88
C GLU A 43 -2.82 -7.30 0.59
N THR A 44 -3.68 -6.32 0.83
CA THR A 44 -5.12 -6.49 0.61
C THR A 44 -5.46 -6.72 -0.86
N ALA A 45 -4.83 -5.99 -1.78
CA ALA A 45 -5.03 -6.21 -3.21
C ALA A 45 -4.52 -7.61 -3.64
N GLY A 46 -3.40 -8.04 -3.08
CA GLY A 46 -2.77 -9.32 -3.43
C GLY A 46 -3.58 -10.55 -3.05
N GLN A 47 -4.42 -10.45 -2.03
CA GLN A 47 -5.24 -11.58 -1.56
C GLN A 47 -6.59 -11.69 -2.30
N THR A 48 -6.91 -10.77 -3.20
CA THR A 48 -8.24 -10.72 -3.82
C THR A 48 -8.55 -11.88 -4.77
N HIS A 49 -7.56 -12.69 -5.12
CA HIS A 49 -7.75 -13.86 -5.95
C HIS A 49 -8.06 -15.13 -5.14
N GLY A 50 -8.22 -15.00 -3.83
CA GLY A 50 -8.59 -16.12 -2.96
C GLY A 50 -7.44 -17.04 -2.58
N THR A 51 -6.21 -16.74 -3.00
CA THR A 51 -5.01 -17.49 -2.66
C THR A 51 -4.00 -16.63 -1.93
N ILE A 52 -3.17 -17.26 -1.10
CA ILE A 52 -2.15 -16.56 -0.32
C ILE A 52 -1.07 -16.03 -1.26
N ALA A 53 -0.80 -14.72 -1.17
CA ALA A 53 0.29 -14.06 -1.84
C ALA A 53 1.21 -13.40 -0.80
N VAL A 54 2.52 -13.44 -1.05
CA VAL A 54 3.53 -12.86 -0.15
C VAL A 54 4.43 -11.91 -0.93
N ALA A 55 4.90 -10.87 -0.26
CA ALA A 55 5.77 -9.88 -0.89
C ALA A 55 7.11 -10.50 -1.28
N MET A 56 7.56 -10.23 -2.50
CA MET A 56 8.89 -10.59 -2.98
C MET A 56 9.79 -9.37 -3.10
N ASN A 57 9.24 -8.29 -3.64
CA ASN A 57 10.00 -7.09 -3.92
C ASN A 57 9.08 -5.88 -3.79
N VAL A 58 9.55 -4.86 -3.10
CA VAL A 58 8.80 -3.62 -2.89
C VAL A 58 9.74 -2.45 -3.11
N ASN A 59 9.45 -1.61 -4.10
CA ASN A 59 10.25 -0.45 -4.43
C ASN A 59 9.44 0.81 -4.21
N VAL A 60 9.81 1.61 -3.24
CA VAL A 60 9.11 2.85 -2.88
C VAL A 60 9.96 4.05 -3.24
N THR A 61 9.34 5.04 -3.90
CA THR A 61 9.92 6.35 -4.11
C THR A 61 9.07 7.37 -3.36
N TYR A 62 9.69 8.05 -2.41
CA TYR A 62 9.03 9.10 -1.64
C TYR A 62 9.15 10.42 -2.40
N MET A 63 8.01 10.99 -2.78
CA MET A 63 7.95 12.18 -3.64
C MET A 63 7.76 13.46 -2.84
N ALA A 64 7.03 13.39 -1.73
CA ALA A 64 6.71 14.54 -0.90
C ALA A 64 6.45 14.09 0.53
N SER A 65 6.55 15.04 1.45
CA SER A 65 6.27 14.80 2.87
C SER A 65 4.87 15.31 3.18
N PRO A 66 3.99 14.49 3.77
CA PRO A 66 2.65 14.95 4.08
C PRO A 66 2.63 15.99 5.20
N ASP A 67 1.66 16.87 5.17
CA ASP A 67 1.44 17.84 6.25
C ASP A 67 0.80 17.16 7.47
N PRO A 68 1.04 17.69 8.69
CA PRO A 68 0.45 17.12 9.90
C PRO A 68 -1.07 17.05 9.84
N GLY A 69 -1.61 15.92 10.24
CA GLY A 69 -3.05 15.72 10.35
C GLY A 69 -3.77 15.38 9.05
N VAL A 70 -3.07 15.34 7.92
CA VAL A 70 -3.72 15.02 6.64
C VAL A 70 -4.16 13.56 6.58
N ARG A 71 -5.21 13.31 5.82
CA ARG A 71 -5.65 11.98 5.47
C ARG A 71 -4.83 11.47 4.29
N LEU A 72 -4.20 10.33 4.44
CA LEU A 72 -3.41 9.67 3.39
C LEU A 72 -4.19 8.50 2.83
N ARG A 73 -4.08 8.30 1.52
CA ARG A 73 -4.75 7.19 0.83
C ARG A 73 -3.75 6.49 -0.08
N ALA A 74 -3.56 5.20 0.13
CA ALA A 74 -2.81 4.33 -0.77
C ALA A 74 -3.77 3.58 -1.67
N GLU A 75 -3.51 3.61 -2.97
CA GLU A 75 -4.30 2.91 -3.99
C GLU A 75 -3.39 1.89 -4.67
N ALA A 76 -3.75 0.62 -4.59
CA ALA A 76 -3.03 -0.48 -5.23
C ALA A 76 -3.82 -1.02 -6.40
N THR A 77 -3.14 -1.21 -7.54
CA THR A 77 -3.75 -1.76 -8.75
C THR A 77 -2.83 -2.81 -9.34
N GLU A 78 -3.38 -3.99 -9.61
CA GLU A 78 -2.65 -5.06 -10.27
C GLU A 78 -2.31 -4.66 -11.70
N ILE A 79 -1.01 -4.78 -12.05
CA ILE A 79 -0.52 -4.50 -13.40
C ILE A 79 -0.56 -5.76 -14.25
N LYS A 80 -0.05 -6.85 -13.69
CA LYS A 80 0.05 -8.14 -14.36
C LYS A 80 0.06 -9.27 -13.37
N ARG A 81 -0.72 -10.30 -13.66
CA ARG A 81 -0.75 -11.52 -12.87
C ARG A 81 -0.32 -12.70 -13.74
N THR A 82 0.60 -13.50 -13.22
CA THR A 82 0.96 -14.80 -13.79
C THR A 82 0.56 -15.90 -12.81
N LYS A 83 0.87 -17.15 -13.14
CA LYS A 83 0.58 -18.26 -12.23
C LYS A 83 1.27 -18.09 -10.87
N ARG A 84 2.50 -17.57 -10.86
CA ARG A 84 3.33 -17.52 -9.64
C ARG A 84 3.61 -16.11 -9.13
N THR A 85 3.36 -15.09 -9.94
CA THR A 85 3.65 -13.72 -9.55
C THR A 85 2.50 -12.78 -9.89
N ALA A 86 2.47 -11.66 -9.18
CA ALA A 86 1.59 -10.55 -9.53
C ALA A 86 2.30 -9.24 -9.23
N ALA A 87 2.29 -8.33 -10.18
CA ALA A 87 2.91 -7.01 -10.05
C ALA A 87 1.83 -5.97 -9.82
N TYR A 88 2.13 -5.01 -8.94
CA TYR A 88 1.20 -3.97 -8.52
C TYR A 88 1.83 -2.60 -8.66
N ASP A 89 1.02 -1.63 -9.05
CA ASP A 89 1.33 -0.21 -8.96
C ASP A 89 0.57 0.34 -7.75
N ILE A 90 1.28 1.04 -6.86
CA ILE A 90 0.70 1.59 -5.65
C ILE A 90 1.10 3.05 -5.56
N LYS A 91 0.12 3.92 -5.32
CA LYS A 91 0.37 5.36 -5.16
C LYS A 91 -0.26 5.84 -3.86
N VAL A 92 0.42 6.75 -3.20
CA VAL A 92 -0.08 7.39 -1.98
C VAL A 92 -0.37 8.86 -2.28
N PHE A 93 -1.58 9.27 -1.95
CA PHE A 93 -2.05 10.64 -2.14
C PHE A 93 -2.47 11.24 -0.80
N ASP A 94 -2.37 12.56 -0.69
CA ASP A 94 -3.03 13.28 0.38
C ASP A 94 -4.50 13.57 0.01
N GLU A 95 -5.22 14.26 0.90
CA GLU A 95 -6.64 14.56 0.68
C GLU A 95 -6.90 15.56 -0.46
N ASN A 96 -5.86 16.25 -0.93
CA ASN A 96 -5.92 17.15 -2.09
C ASN A 96 -5.42 16.46 -3.37
N ARG A 97 -5.28 15.14 -3.34
CA ARG A 97 -4.78 14.31 -4.45
C ARG A 97 -3.37 14.67 -4.89
N GLN A 98 -2.56 15.23 -4.01
CA GLN A 98 -1.13 15.40 -4.25
C GLN A 98 -0.40 14.09 -4.01
N LEU A 99 0.49 13.73 -4.94
CA LEU A 99 1.22 12.47 -4.87
C LEU A 99 2.32 12.55 -3.83
N MET A 100 2.25 11.67 -2.83
CA MET A 100 3.22 11.60 -1.74
C MET A 100 4.29 10.52 -1.99
N ALA A 101 3.90 9.40 -2.61
CA ALA A 101 4.81 8.29 -2.88
C ALA A 101 4.29 7.45 -4.03
N THR A 102 5.22 6.81 -4.74
CA THR A 102 4.93 5.78 -5.74
C THR A 102 5.61 4.49 -5.34
N CYS A 103 5.02 3.37 -5.72
CA CYS A 103 5.58 2.06 -5.43
C CYS A 103 5.29 1.09 -6.56
N GLN A 104 6.29 0.28 -6.92
CA GLN A 104 6.09 -0.94 -7.67
C GLN A 104 6.40 -2.12 -6.77
N ALA A 105 5.50 -3.09 -6.73
CA ALA A 105 5.63 -4.24 -5.86
C ALA A 105 5.36 -5.52 -6.63
N LEU A 106 6.06 -6.58 -6.24
CA LEU A 106 5.90 -7.92 -6.81
C LEU A 106 5.55 -8.90 -5.71
N ALA A 107 4.47 -9.64 -5.89
CA ALA A 107 4.05 -10.70 -4.99
C ALA A 107 4.36 -12.07 -5.57
N PHE A 108 4.73 -13.01 -4.70
CA PHE A 108 4.77 -14.42 -5.02
C PHE A 108 3.41 -15.03 -4.68
N ARG A 109 2.81 -15.72 -5.65
CA ARG A 109 1.50 -16.38 -5.49
C ARG A 109 1.75 -17.83 -5.12
N THR A 110 1.35 -18.21 -3.90
CA THR A 110 1.62 -19.58 -3.39
C THR A 110 0.72 -20.64 -4.00
N GLY A 111 -0.43 -20.25 -4.55
CA GLY A 111 -1.45 -21.19 -5.02
C GLY A 111 -2.26 -21.82 -3.91
N LYS A 112 -1.95 -21.54 -2.65
CA LYS A 112 -2.68 -22.10 -1.51
C LYS A 112 -3.88 -21.23 -1.18
N PRO A 113 -5.04 -21.82 -0.83
CA PRO A 113 -6.21 -21.03 -0.47
C PRO A 113 -5.99 -20.27 0.83
N ILE A 114 -6.66 -19.13 0.96
CA ILE A 114 -6.67 -18.36 2.21
C ILE A 114 -7.51 -19.17 3.22
N PRO A 115 -6.93 -19.56 4.39
CA PRO A 115 -7.57 -20.57 5.26
C PRO A 115 -8.78 -20.07 6.03
N PHE A 116 -9.02 -18.77 6.10
CA PHE A 116 -10.12 -18.19 6.86
C PHE A 116 -11.25 -17.63 6.00
N ILE A 117 -11.29 -17.99 4.74
CA ILE A 117 -12.39 -17.59 3.85
C ILE A 117 -13.04 -18.79 3.18
#